data_768885c1df5fad95c031d1db34f83695
#
_entry.id   768885c1df5fad95c031d1db34f83695
#
_cell.length_a   1.000
_cell.length_b   1.000
_cell.length_c   1.000
_cell.angle_alpha   90.00
_cell.angle_beta   90.00
_cell.angle_gamma   90.00
#
_symmetry.space_group_name_H-M   'P 1'
#
loop_
_entity.id
_entity.type
_entity.pdbx_description
1 polymer ?
#
loop_
_entity_poly.entity_id
_entity_poly.type
_entity_poly.pdbx_seq_one_letter_code
_entity_poly.pdbx_strand_id
1 'polypeptide(L)'
;MTIKLTDVAKKAGVSPTTVSRVINNYGSLSQKTIDKVNLAMKELNYQPNSLARSLQGKNTKLIGLIFPTVANPFYGELVERIESKLFELGYKTILCDSANNMEKERNYINMLAANKVDGIIAGAHNLGIKEYENIELPIVSFDRYLADGIPIIGSDNFRGGYLATENLYLHGARKIAILTGTQESDSPTNERLNGYLQFLKENSLEPLMFNIQTKARSTALKNLEIKRILETAALDSLFCTDDLTAILVYNLCQEMGIKIPEEIKIIGYDGTKFVQNYFPQLSTIAQPLADFADLLVDLLLQRLESPEKVLEKNYVLPVKLIQGKTS
;
A
#
# COMPACT_ATOMS: atom_id res chain seq x y z
N MET A 1 -21.30 -2.65 -34.75
CA MET A 1 -20.98 -1.23 -35.07
C MET A 1 -20.69 -0.51 -33.78
N THR A 2 -19.58 0.20 -33.69
CA THR A 2 -19.27 0.99 -32.48
C THR A 2 -20.06 2.28 -32.52
N ILE A 3 -20.91 2.49 -31.53
CA ILE A 3 -21.77 3.69 -31.42
C ILE A 3 -20.89 4.90 -31.16
N LYS A 4 -21.11 5.96 -31.92
CA LYS A 4 -20.33 7.21 -31.82
C LYS A 4 -21.15 8.30 -31.12
N LEU A 5 -20.44 9.33 -30.63
CA LEU A 5 -21.09 10.52 -30.03
C LEU A 5 -22.11 11.18 -30.98
N THR A 6 -21.85 11.12 -32.30
CA THR A 6 -22.78 11.60 -33.35
C THR A 6 -24.09 10.83 -33.40
N ASP A 7 -24.08 9.56 -33.05
CA ASP A 7 -25.31 8.74 -33.03
C ASP A 7 -26.20 9.11 -31.85
N VAL A 8 -25.56 9.39 -30.67
CA VAL A 8 -26.24 9.93 -29.49
C VAL A 8 -26.87 11.29 -29.80
N ALA A 9 -26.12 12.17 -30.46
CA ALA A 9 -26.59 13.50 -30.86
C ALA A 9 -27.82 13.40 -31.76
N LYS A 10 -27.80 12.53 -32.77
CA LYS A 10 -28.89 12.25 -33.67
C LYS A 10 -30.10 11.71 -32.91
N LYS A 11 -29.92 10.76 -32.01
CA LYS A 11 -30.98 10.14 -31.20
C LYS A 11 -31.65 11.12 -30.23
N ALA A 12 -30.81 11.99 -29.58
CA ALA A 12 -31.30 13.01 -28.63
C ALA A 12 -31.88 14.25 -29.31
N GLY A 13 -31.72 14.40 -30.63
CA GLY A 13 -32.14 15.58 -31.37
C GLY A 13 -31.39 16.86 -31.00
N VAL A 14 -30.08 16.75 -30.73
CA VAL A 14 -29.19 17.86 -30.34
C VAL A 14 -27.88 17.82 -31.13
N SER A 15 -27.08 18.89 -31.06
CA SER A 15 -25.77 18.89 -31.70
C SER A 15 -24.78 17.98 -30.98
N PRO A 16 -23.73 17.45 -31.68
CA PRO A 16 -22.63 16.72 -31.02
C PRO A 16 -21.97 17.54 -29.93
N THR A 17 -21.82 18.84 -30.10
CA THR A 17 -21.29 19.77 -29.10
C THR A 17 -22.17 19.80 -27.84
N THR A 18 -23.49 19.76 -27.99
CA THR A 18 -24.44 19.70 -26.86
C THR A 18 -24.29 18.39 -26.07
N VAL A 19 -24.16 17.25 -26.79
CA VAL A 19 -23.88 15.95 -26.13
C VAL A 19 -22.56 16.01 -25.35
N SER A 20 -21.51 16.54 -25.98
CA SER A 20 -20.21 16.72 -25.31
C SER A 20 -20.31 17.62 -24.07
N ARG A 21 -21.11 18.67 -24.09
CA ARG A 21 -21.35 19.55 -22.93
C ARG A 21 -22.08 18.83 -21.82
N VAL A 22 -23.11 18.01 -22.13
CA VAL A 22 -23.82 17.18 -21.13
C VAL A 22 -22.87 16.18 -20.48
N ILE A 23 -22.12 15.43 -21.28
CA ILE A 23 -21.14 14.43 -20.79
C ILE A 23 -20.09 15.07 -19.88
N ASN A 24 -19.72 16.30 -20.16
CA ASN A 24 -18.66 17.00 -19.45
C ASN A 24 -19.15 17.96 -18.35
N ASN A 25 -20.45 18.01 -18.10
CA ASN A 25 -21.06 18.98 -17.16
C ASN A 25 -20.61 20.43 -17.42
N TYR A 26 -20.48 20.85 -18.68
CA TYR A 26 -19.93 22.14 -19.07
C TYR A 26 -21.02 23.10 -19.57
N GLY A 27 -21.10 24.25 -18.94
CA GLY A 27 -22.03 25.31 -19.30
C GLY A 27 -23.45 25.12 -18.73
N SER A 28 -24.26 26.17 -18.76
CA SER A 28 -25.66 26.10 -18.33
C SER A 28 -26.51 25.42 -19.43
N LEU A 29 -26.91 24.20 -19.18
CA LEU A 29 -27.84 23.43 -20.01
C LEU A 29 -29.17 23.23 -19.27
N SER A 30 -30.27 23.25 -19.99
CA SER A 30 -31.57 22.97 -19.37
C SER A 30 -31.66 21.50 -18.94
N GLN A 31 -32.31 21.22 -17.80
CA GLN A 31 -32.50 19.87 -17.30
C GLN A 31 -33.11 18.97 -18.37
N LYS A 32 -34.11 19.49 -19.12
CA LYS A 32 -34.73 18.79 -20.25
C LYS A 32 -33.71 18.31 -21.32
N THR A 33 -32.67 19.10 -21.60
CA THR A 33 -31.64 18.72 -22.56
C THR A 33 -30.72 17.65 -21.97
N ILE A 34 -30.35 17.77 -20.71
CA ILE A 34 -29.53 16.78 -19.98
C ILE A 34 -30.25 15.42 -19.98
N ASP A 35 -31.53 15.41 -19.62
CA ASP A 35 -32.36 14.17 -19.56
C ASP A 35 -32.47 13.49 -20.92
N LYS A 36 -32.71 14.26 -22.00
CA LYS A 36 -32.77 13.73 -23.37
C LYS A 36 -31.47 13.06 -23.79
N VAL A 37 -30.31 13.67 -23.50
CA VAL A 37 -29.01 13.12 -23.85
C VAL A 37 -28.71 11.87 -23.03
N ASN A 38 -28.99 11.89 -21.73
CA ASN A 38 -28.79 10.74 -20.83
C ASN A 38 -29.70 9.55 -21.27
N LEU A 39 -30.91 9.81 -21.62
CA LEU A 39 -31.82 8.78 -22.14
C LEU A 39 -31.30 8.19 -23.45
N ALA A 40 -30.87 9.02 -24.40
CA ALA A 40 -30.29 8.56 -25.66
C ALA A 40 -29.01 7.73 -25.47
N MET A 41 -28.13 8.12 -24.53
CA MET A 41 -26.94 7.34 -24.19
C MET A 41 -27.31 5.98 -23.61
N LYS A 42 -28.30 5.92 -22.72
CA LYS A 42 -28.81 4.68 -22.13
C LYS A 42 -29.43 3.75 -23.17
N GLU A 43 -30.31 4.27 -24.05
CA GLU A 43 -30.97 3.49 -25.09
C GLU A 43 -30.00 2.93 -26.15
N LEU A 44 -28.93 3.68 -26.45
CA LEU A 44 -27.89 3.27 -27.37
C LEU A 44 -26.77 2.45 -26.70
N ASN A 45 -26.83 2.24 -25.40
CA ASN A 45 -25.74 1.68 -24.60
C ASN A 45 -24.37 2.37 -24.89
N TYR A 46 -24.43 3.69 -25.09
CA TYR A 46 -23.26 4.50 -25.39
C TYR A 46 -22.53 4.85 -24.09
N GLN A 47 -21.24 4.49 -24.03
CA GLN A 47 -20.37 4.93 -22.96
C GLN A 47 -19.40 5.97 -23.49
N PRO A 48 -19.27 7.13 -22.83
CA PRO A 48 -18.29 8.15 -23.21
C PRO A 48 -16.87 7.57 -23.17
N ASN A 49 -16.12 7.76 -24.25
CA ASN A 49 -14.75 7.30 -24.31
C ASN A 49 -13.84 8.22 -23.47
N SER A 50 -13.24 7.68 -22.41
CA SER A 50 -12.31 8.40 -21.56
C SER A 50 -11.06 8.89 -22.31
N LEU A 51 -10.59 8.13 -23.31
CA LEU A 51 -9.48 8.52 -24.19
C LEU A 51 -9.82 9.76 -25.04
N ALA A 52 -11.08 9.87 -25.50
CA ALA A 52 -11.53 11.06 -26.24
C ALA A 52 -11.56 12.32 -25.35
N ARG A 53 -11.76 12.16 -24.04
CA ARG A 53 -11.71 13.26 -23.05
C ARG A 53 -10.26 13.73 -22.83
N SER A 54 -9.29 12.82 -22.73
CA SER A 54 -7.88 13.15 -22.55
C SER A 54 -7.29 13.89 -23.77
N LEU A 55 -7.75 13.58 -24.97
CA LEU A 55 -7.34 14.30 -26.20
C LEU A 55 -7.82 15.76 -26.21
N GLN A 56 -8.78 16.12 -25.37
CA GLN A 56 -9.29 17.50 -25.20
C GLN A 56 -8.64 18.23 -24.00
N GLY A 57 -7.53 17.71 -23.45
CA GLY A 57 -6.87 18.29 -22.28
C GLY A 57 -7.65 18.16 -20.97
N LYS A 58 -8.59 17.21 -20.88
CA LYS A 58 -9.40 16.97 -19.66
C LYS A 58 -8.92 15.75 -18.92
N ASN A 59 -9.07 15.78 -17.59
CA ASN A 59 -8.75 14.66 -16.72
C ASN A 59 -9.51 13.39 -17.15
N THR A 60 -8.80 12.27 -17.18
CA THR A 60 -9.37 10.95 -17.51
C THR A 60 -10.16 10.38 -16.35
N LYS A 61 -9.97 10.90 -15.14
CA LYS A 61 -10.45 10.34 -13.87
C LYS A 61 -9.97 8.90 -13.64
N LEU A 62 -8.76 8.59 -14.14
CA LEU A 62 -8.08 7.31 -13.93
C LEU A 62 -6.82 7.54 -13.09
N ILE A 63 -6.62 6.71 -12.06
CA ILE A 63 -5.42 6.70 -11.22
C ILE A 63 -4.78 5.33 -11.32
N GLY A 64 -3.46 5.30 -11.50
CA GLY A 64 -2.65 4.08 -11.44
C GLY A 64 -2.29 3.74 -9.99
N LEU A 65 -2.45 2.47 -9.59
CA LEU A 65 -1.97 1.94 -8.32
C LEU A 65 -0.93 0.88 -8.61
N ILE A 66 0.33 1.10 -8.20
CA ILE A 66 1.42 0.12 -8.43
C ILE A 66 1.87 -0.40 -7.07
N PHE A 67 1.60 -1.68 -6.78
CA PHE A 67 1.96 -2.33 -5.53
C PHE A 67 2.66 -3.67 -5.78
N PRO A 68 3.47 -4.19 -4.82
CA PRO A 68 4.23 -5.42 -5.03
C PRO A 68 3.33 -6.65 -5.12
N THR A 69 2.19 -6.65 -4.43
CA THR A 69 1.18 -7.71 -4.43
C THR A 69 -0.06 -7.27 -3.69
N VAL A 70 -1.20 -7.85 -4.01
CA VAL A 70 -2.45 -7.70 -3.23
C VAL A 70 -2.79 -8.97 -2.43
N ALA A 71 -1.97 -10.02 -2.56
CA ALA A 71 -2.15 -11.25 -1.80
C ALA A 71 -1.71 -11.09 -0.32
N ASN A 72 -0.85 -10.11 -0.02
CA ASN A 72 -0.52 -9.76 1.35
C ASN A 72 -1.65 -8.89 1.94
N PRO A 73 -2.24 -9.27 3.08
CA PRO A 73 -3.33 -8.54 3.72
C PRO A 73 -3.04 -7.05 3.95
N PHE A 74 -1.80 -6.67 4.21
CA PHE A 74 -1.40 -5.28 4.38
C PHE A 74 -1.63 -4.45 3.10
N TYR A 75 -1.07 -4.90 1.98
CA TYR A 75 -1.26 -4.20 0.70
C TYR A 75 -2.69 -4.33 0.19
N GLY A 76 -3.33 -5.50 0.40
CA GLY A 76 -4.73 -5.70 0.04
C GLY A 76 -5.65 -4.69 0.72
N GLU A 77 -5.51 -4.51 2.03
CA GLU A 77 -6.30 -3.55 2.80
C GLU A 77 -5.97 -2.09 2.42
N LEU A 78 -4.69 -1.76 2.21
CA LEU A 78 -4.31 -0.41 1.79
C LEU A 78 -4.89 -0.05 0.41
N VAL A 79 -4.79 -0.96 -0.55
CA VAL A 79 -5.34 -0.78 -1.91
C VAL A 79 -6.86 -0.63 -1.88
N GLU A 80 -7.57 -1.46 -1.09
CA GLU A 80 -9.02 -1.35 -0.90
C GLU A 80 -9.42 0.03 -0.40
N ARG A 81 -8.72 0.56 0.61
CA ARG A 81 -9.01 1.88 1.19
C ARG A 81 -8.73 3.03 0.21
N ILE A 82 -7.59 2.95 -0.50
CA ILE A 82 -7.25 3.95 -1.53
C ILE A 82 -8.29 3.94 -2.64
N GLU A 83 -8.66 2.75 -3.14
CA GLU A 83 -9.65 2.59 -4.20
C GLU A 83 -11.00 3.15 -3.79
N SER A 84 -11.49 2.79 -2.61
CA SER A 84 -12.78 3.26 -2.08
C SER A 84 -12.82 4.80 -1.99
N LYS A 85 -11.77 5.41 -1.45
CA LYS A 85 -11.68 6.88 -1.36
C LYS A 85 -11.63 7.54 -2.74
N LEU A 86 -10.85 7.01 -3.67
CA LEU A 86 -10.79 7.50 -5.05
C LEU A 86 -12.13 7.35 -5.76
N PHE A 87 -12.83 6.24 -5.55
CA PHE A 87 -14.15 6.01 -6.12
C PHE A 87 -15.19 7.03 -5.63
N GLU A 88 -15.21 7.33 -4.33
CA GLU A 88 -16.08 8.37 -3.74
C GLU A 88 -15.84 9.75 -4.38
N LEU A 89 -14.58 10.04 -4.77
CA LEU A 89 -14.17 11.27 -5.43
C LEU A 89 -14.36 11.24 -6.97
N GLY A 90 -14.98 10.16 -7.49
CA GLY A 90 -15.31 9.98 -8.89
C GLY A 90 -14.13 9.56 -9.77
N TYR A 91 -13.06 9.07 -9.19
CA TYR A 91 -11.94 8.43 -9.91
C TYR A 91 -12.17 6.93 -10.05
N LYS A 92 -11.48 6.33 -11.02
CA LYS A 92 -11.37 4.89 -11.21
C LYS A 92 -9.90 4.50 -11.12
N THR A 93 -9.63 3.27 -10.71
CA THR A 93 -8.27 2.79 -10.50
C THR A 93 -7.86 1.75 -11.53
N ILE A 94 -6.58 1.75 -11.88
CA ILE A 94 -5.92 0.66 -12.61
C ILE A 94 -4.89 0.07 -11.66
N LEU A 95 -5.17 -1.12 -11.15
CA LEU A 95 -4.27 -1.83 -10.24
C LEU A 95 -3.20 -2.60 -11.04
N CYS A 96 -1.96 -2.37 -10.67
CA CYS A 96 -0.75 -2.97 -11.24
C CYS A 96 0.01 -3.71 -10.15
N ASP A 97 -0.02 -5.04 -10.19
CA ASP A 97 0.78 -5.91 -9.32
C ASP A 97 2.16 -6.11 -9.93
N SER A 98 3.19 -5.49 -9.33
CA SER A 98 4.57 -5.56 -9.85
C SER A 98 5.28 -6.88 -9.53
N ALA A 99 4.76 -7.69 -8.61
CA ALA A 99 5.33 -8.97 -8.17
C ALA A 99 6.83 -8.86 -7.78
N ASN A 100 7.27 -7.71 -7.25
CA ASN A 100 8.68 -7.39 -6.99
C ASN A 100 9.58 -7.57 -8.24
N ASN A 101 9.05 -7.37 -9.43
CA ASN A 101 9.75 -7.48 -10.70
C ASN A 101 9.93 -6.09 -11.32
N MET A 102 11.18 -5.64 -11.42
CA MET A 102 11.56 -4.32 -11.93
C MET A 102 11.08 -4.08 -13.37
N GLU A 103 11.21 -5.09 -14.24
CA GLU A 103 10.79 -4.96 -15.65
C GLU A 103 9.27 -4.85 -15.76
N LYS A 104 8.54 -5.63 -14.98
CA LYS A 104 7.09 -5.56 -14.92
C LYS A 104 6.61 -4.19 -14.43
N GLU A 105 7.28 -3.63 -13.42
CA GLU A 105 6.97 -2.30 -12.90
C GLU A 105 7.21 -1.21 -13.95
N ARG A 106 8.35 -1.23 -14.65
CA ARG A 106 8.64 -0.33 -15.78
C ARG A 106 7.57 -0.39 -16.87
N ASN A 107 7.16 -1.61 -17.24
CA ASN A 107 6.11 -1.81 -18.23
C ASN A 107 4.78 -1.21 -17.77
N TYR A 108 4.43 -1.31 -16.49
CA TYR A 108 3.23 -0.70 -15.94
C TYR A 108 3.30 0.82 -15.92
N ILE A 109 4.42 1.42 -15.54
CA ILE A 109 4.61 2.89 -15.58
C ILE A 109 4.38 3.39 -17.00
N ASN A 110 5.02 2.76 -17.99
CA ASN A 110 4.86 3.13 -19.39
C ASN A 110 3.42 2.94 -19.90
N MET A 111 2.77 1.84 -19.51
CA MET A 111 1.37 1.59 -19.85
C MET A 111 0.44 2.65 -19.25
N LEU A 112 0.62 3.01 -17.97
CA LEU A 112 -0.19 4.03 -17.32
C LEU A 112 -0.02 5.40 -17.98
N ALA A 113 1.21 5.77 -18.32
CA ALA A 113 1.50 6.99 -19.07
C ALA A 113 0.85 7.00 -20.46
N ALA A 114 0.96 5.90 -21.21
CA ALA A 114 0.33 5.75 -22.52
C ALA A 114 -1.20 5.83 -22.46
N ASN A 115 -1.82 5.32 -21.37
CA ASN A 115 -3.25 5.42 -21.11
C ASN A 115 -3.66 6.76 -20.50
N LYS A 116 -2.73 7.70 -20.35
CA LYS A 116 -2.98 9.05 -19.83
C LYS A 116 -3.76 9.05 -18.51
N VAL A 117 -3.33 8.23 -17.55
CA VAL A 117 -3.85 8.33 -16.19
C VAL A 117 -3.56 9.73 -15.64
N ASP A 118 -4.39 10.21 -14.74
CA ASP A 118 -4.21 11.55 -14.16
C ASP A 118 -3.05 11.56 -13.15
N GLY A 119 -2.79 10.42 -12.48
CA GLY A 119 -1.70 10.28 -11.53
C GLY A 119 -1.45 8.84 -11.10
N ILE A 120 -0.42 8.64 -10.26
CA ILE A 120 0.00 7.33 -9.79
C ILE A 120 0.24 7.36 -8.27
N ILE A 121 -0.27 6.35 -7.57
CA ILE A 121 0.15 5.99 -6.20
C ILE A 121 0.99 4.73 -6.32
N ALA A 122 2.25 4.80 -5.89
CA ALA A 122 3.19 3.69 -6.02
C ALA A 122 3.74 3.27 -4.66
N GLY A 123 3.59 1.99 -4.32
CA GLY A 123 4.15 1.34 -3.13
C GLY A 123 4.97 0.11 -3.49
N ALA A 124 5.51 0.05 -4.73
CA ALA A 124 6.33 -1.06 -5.19
C ALA A 124 7.73 -1.02 -4.58
N HIS A 125 8.39 -2.17 -4.54
CA HIS A 125 9.63 -2.36 -3.79
C HIS A 125 10.90 -2.35 -4.66
N ASN A 126 10.79 -2.12 -5.98
CA ASN A 126 11.95 -2.08 -6.84
C ASN A 126 12.61 -0.69 -6.80
N LEU A 127 13.93 -0.66 -6.61
CA LEU A 127 14.73 0.57 -6.57
C LEU A 127 15.35 0.89 -7.94
N GLY A 128 15.68 2.16 -8.18
CA GLY A 128 16.44 2.59 -9.36
C GLY A 128 15.66 2.50 -10.67
N ILE A 129 14.35 2.64 -10.63
CA ILE A 129 13.50 2.69 -11.82
C ILE A 129 13.48 4.12 -12.34
N LYS A 130 14.28 4.36 -13.40
CA LYS A 130 14.47 5.69 -14.00
C LYS A 130 13.21 6.29 -14.61
N GLU A 131 12.23 5.46 -14.93
CA GLU A 131 10.94 5.89 -15.46
C GLU A 131 10.23 6.84 -14.50
N TYR A 132 10.40 6.69 -13.17
CA TYR A 132 9.85 7.63 -12.18
C TYR A 132 10.46 9.04 -12.25
N GLU A 133 11.72 9.16 -12.71
CA GLU A 133 12.40 10.45 -12.88
C GLU A 133 11.92 11.20 -14.14
N ASN A 134 11.49 10.44 -15.15
CA ASN A 134 11.24 10.98 -16.50
C ASN A 134 9.74 11.14 -16.84
N ILE A 135 8.86 10.73 -15.96
CA ILE A 135 7.42 10.77 -16.22
C ILE A 135 6.81 12.09 -15.73
N GLU A 136 6.11 12.78 -16.62
CA GLU A 136 5.40 14.04 -16.29
C GLU A 136 4.00 13.77 -15.69
N LEU A 137 3.90 12.86 -14.75
CA LEU A 137 2.66 12.57 -14.04
C LEU A 137 2.80 12.88 -12.55
N PRO A 138 1.74 13.38 -11.91
CA PRO A 138 1.68 13.44 -10.45
C PRO A 138 1.83 12.05 -9.83
N ILE A 139 2.85 11.87 -8.99
CA ILE A 139 3.12 10.59 -8.31
C ILE A 139 3.25 10.86 -6.82
N VAL A 140 2.69 9.94 -6.01
CA VAL A 140 2.89 9.88 -4.57
C VAL A 140 3.39 8.48 -4.22
N SER A 141 4.38 8.40 -3.35
CA SER A 141 5.00 7.15 -2.97
C SER A 141 4.54 6.69 -1.59
N PHE A 142 4.31 5.39 -1.47
CA PHE A 142 4.13 4.73 -0.19
C PHE A 142 5.41 3.96 0.18
N ASP A 143 5.97 4.30 1.34
CA ASP A 143 7.06 3.60 2.03
C ASP A 143 8.33 3.38 1.18
N ARG A 144 8.55 4.19 0.13
CA ARG A 144 9.73 4.06 -0.77
C ARG A 144 10.17 5.40 -1.37
N TYR A 145 11.47 5.58 -1.48
CA TYR A 145 12.04 6.60 -2.34
C TYR A 145 11.99 6.13 -3.80
N LEU A 146 11.34 6.89 -4.66
CA LEU A 146 11.24 6.59 -6.09
C LEU A 146 12.11 7.54 -6.91
N ALA A 147 11.94 8.85 -6.71
CA ALA A 147 12.71 9.91 -7.35
C ALA A 147 12.58 11.22 -6.56
N ASP A 148 13.44 12.20 -6.84
CA ASP A 148 13.33 13.52 -6.25
C ASP A 148 12.01 14.22 -6.66
N GLY A 149 11.42 14.95 -5.71
CA GLY A 149 10.15 15.63 -5.91
C GLY A 149 8.91 14.73 -5.79
N ILE A 150 9.06 13.44 -5.53
CA ILE A 150 7.94 12.53 -5.22
C ILE A 150 7.82 12.44 -3.68
N PRO A 151 6.70 12.87 -3.08
CA PRO A 151 6.48 12.77 -1.65
C PRO A 151 6.32 11.32 -1.21
N ILE A 152 6.87 10.99 -0.05
CA ILE A 152 6.84 9.64 0.53
C ILE A 152 5.98 9.66 1.78
N ILE A 153 5.01 8.76 1.86
CA ILE A 153 4.20 8.51 3.05
C ILE A 153 4.61 7.17 3.63
N GLY A 154 4.90 7.12 4.93
CA GLY A 154 5.25 5.88 5.62
C GLY A 154 4.95 5.95 7.11
N SER A 155 5.16 4.83 7.81
CA SER A 155 5.02 4.77 9.27
C SER A 155 6.32 5.15 9.97
N ASP A 156 6.20 5.52 11.25
CA ASP A 156 7.33 5.62 12.16
C ASP A 156 7.86 4.21 12.49
N ASN A 157 8.62 3.67 11.54
CA ASN A 157 9.19 2.33 11.64
C ASN A 157 10.17 2.20 12.80
N PHE A 158 10.93 3.28 13.11
CA PHE A 158 11.84 3.28 14.24
C PHE A 158 11.07 3.15 15.56
N ARG A 159 10.06 4.01 15.78
CA ARG A 159 9.24 3.92 16.98
C ARG A 159 8.49 2.59 17.07
N GLY A 160 8.06 2.03 15.93
CA GLY A 160 7.41 0.73 15.87
C GLY A 160 8.31 -0.41 16.33
N GLY A 161 9.56 -0.46 15.86
CA GLY A 161 10.54 -1.44 16.32
C GLY A 161 10.90 -1.29 17.80
N TYR A 162 11.02 -0.06 18.25
CA TYR A 162 11.23 0.26 19.66
C TYR A 162 10.07 -0.22 20.53
N LEU A 163 8.83 0.12 20.19
CA LEU A 163 7.61 -0.29 20.92
C LEU A 163 7.43 -1.80 20.97
N ALA A 164 7.71 -2.50 19.87
CA ALA A 164 7.63 -3.96 19.84
C ALA A 164 8.60 -4.59 20.84
N THR A 165 9.83 -4.11 20.87
CA THR A 165 10.89 -4.61 21.75
C THR A 165 10.60 -4.24 23.23
N GLU A 166 10.17 -3.01 23.48
CA GLU A 166 9.73 -2.52 24.78
C GLU A 166 8.60 -3.39 25.36
N ASN A 167 7.59 -3.70 24.53
CA ASN A 167 6.48 -4.55 24.95
C ASN A 167 6.96 -5.93 25.40
N LEU A 168 7.80 -6.60 24.60
CA LEU A 168 8.36 -7.90 24.99
C LEU A 168 9.14 -7.83 26.30
N TYR A 169 9.99 -6.79 26.47
CA TYR A 169 10.77 -6.58 27.67
C TYR A 169 9.92 -6.35 28.92
N LEU A 170 8.87 -5.52 28.81
CA LEU A 170 7.94 -5.23 29.92
C LEU A 170 7.17 -6.48 30.36
N HIS A 171 6.96 -7.44 29.46
CA HIS A 171 6.37 -8.74 29.76
C HIS A 171 7.40 -9.81 30.18
N GLY A 172 8.61 -9.39 30.56
CA GLY A 172 9.61 -10.23 31.20
C GLY A 172 10.62 -10.87 30.24
N ALA A 173 10.56 -10.60 28.93
CA ALA A 173 11.56 -11.09 27.99
C ALA A 173 12.94 -10.46 28.25
N ARG A 174 14.01 -11.24 28.07
CA ARG A 174 15.39 -10.81 28.22
C ARG A 174 16.29 -11.26 27.06
N LYS A 175 15.87 -12.28 26.32
CA LYS A 175 16.55 -12.79 25.13
C LYS A 175 15.67 -12.56 23.91
N ILE A 176 15.55 -11.29 23.57
CA ILE A 176 14.63 -10.82 22.52
C ILE A 176 15.31 -10.96 21.16
N ALA A 177 14.76 -11.81 20.32
CA ALA A 177 15.21 -11.93 18.93
C ALA A 177 14.33 -11.13 17.97
N ILE A 178 14.93 -10.66 16.86
CA ILE A 178 14.19 -10.06 15.74
C ILE A 178 14.30 -10.97 14.52
N LEU A 179 13.16 -11.25 13.89
CA LEU A 179 13.08 -11.89 12.58
C LEU A 179 12.81 -10.82 11.51
N THR A 180 13.81 -10.58 10.66
CA THR A 180 13.69 -9.64 9.55
C THR A 180 13.52 -10.38 8.23
N GLY A 181 12.85 -9.76 7.26
CA GLY A 181 12.89 -10.16 5.86
C GLY A 181 14.17 -9.72 5.17
N THR A 182 14.21 -9.81 3.84
CA THR A 182 15.34 -9.31 3.05
C THR A 182 15.52 -7.81 3.29
N GLN A 183 16.67 -7.43 3.84
CA GLN A 183 17.04 -6.02 4.04
C GLN A 183 17.59 -5.46 2.72
N GLU A 184 16.87 -4.50 2.14
CA GLU A 184 17.39 -3.66 1.07
C GLU A 184 18.01 -2.41 1.69
N SER A 185 19.15 -1.95 1.17
CA SER A 185 19.97 -0.90 1.81
C SER A 185 19.21 0.38 2.17
N ASP A 186 18.20 0.74 1.39
CA ASP A 186 17.49 2.02 1.52
C ASP A 186 15.99 1.85 1.84
N SER A 187 15.62 0.73 2.46
CA SER A 187 14.22 0.50 2.84
C SER A 187 13.88 1.19 4.16
N PRO A 188 12.83 2.03 4.23
CA PRO A 188 12.35 2.61 5.48
C PRO A 188 11.98 1.56 6.54
N THR A 189 11.62 0.34 6.12
CA THR A 189 11.33 -0.76 7.04
C THR A 189 12.55 -1.24 7.83
N ASN A 190 13.77 -0.91 7.40
CA ASN A 190 15.00 -1.20 8.16
C ASN A 190 15.04 -0.44 9.49
N GLU A 191 14.31 0.67 9.58
CA GLU A 191 14.19 1.45 10.82
C GLU A 191 13.53 0.63 11.96
N ARG A 192 12.75 -0.42 11.65
CA ARG A 192 12.25 -1.37 12.66
C ARG A 192 13.38 -2.04 13.40
N LEU A 193 14.44 -2.44 12.67
CA LEU A 193 15.66 -3.00 13.26
C LEU A 193 16.42 -1.96 14.10
N ASN A 194 16.52 -0.72 13.62
CA ASN A 194 17.20 0.35 14.33
C ASN A 194 16.49 0.67 15.67
N GLY A 195 15.15 0.68 15.67
CA GLY A 195 14.35 0.84 16.89
C GLY A 195 14.56 -0.30 17.90
N TYR A 196 14.60 -1.56 17.42
CA TYR A 196 14.93 -2.73 18.24
C TYR A 196 16.34 -2.60 18.83
N LEU A 197 17.35 -2.30 18.03
CA LEU A 197 18.74 -2.18 18.48
C LEU A 197 18.91 -1.04 19.51
N GLN A 198 18.22 0.07 19.31
CA GLN A 198 18.26 1.20 20.24
C GLN A 198 17.68 0.81 21.61
N PHE A 199 16.53 0.13 21.64
CA PHE A 199 15.94 -0.35 22.90
C PHE A 199 16.86 -1.31 23.65
N LEU A 200 17.44 -2.29 22.93
CA LEU A 200 18.37 -3.25 23.56
C LEU A 200 19.59 -2.57 24.14
N LYS A 201 20.17 -1.60 23.41
CA LYS A 201 21.32 -0.83 23.86
C LYS A 201 21.02 -0.08 25.16
N GLU A 202 19.87 0.59 25.24
CA GLU A 202 19.45 1.34 26.43
C GLU A 202 19.23 0.43 27.65
N ASN A 203 18.88 -0.84 27.43
CA ASN A 203 18.63 -1.82 28.49
C ASN A 203 19.76 -2.84 28.68
N SER A 204 20.92 -2.62 28.04
CA SER A 204 22.10 -3.50 28.13
C SER A 204 21.82 -4.96 27.79
N LEU A 205 21.00 -5.18 26.75
CA LEU A 205 20.67 -6.50 26.22
C LEU A 205 21.45 -6.78 24.94
N GLU A 206 21.80 -8.06 24.74
CA GLU A 206 22.49 -8.50 23.52
C GLU A 206 21.52 -8.70 22.34
N PRO A 207 21.85 -8.21 21.13
CA PRO A 207 21.00 -8.38 19.98
C PRO A 207 21.04 -9.80 19.44
N LEU A 208 19.87 -10.35 19.13
CA LEU A 208 19.68 -11.64 18.47
C LEU A 208 18.93 -11.40 17.15
N MET A 209 19.66 -11.43 16.03
CA MET A 209 19.11 -11.04 14.72
C MET A 209 19.10 -12.24 13.78
N PHE A 210 17.94 -12.53 13.21
CA PHE A 210 17.76 -13.57 12.19
C PHE A 210 17.15 -12.96 10.95
N ASN A 211 17.76 -13.23 9.80
CA ASN A 211 17.25 -12.77 8.51
C ASN A 211 16.67 -13.96 7.75
N ILE A 212 15.36 -13.91 7.54
CA ILE A 212 14.64 -14.91 6.74
C ILE A 212 14.46 -14.35 5.34
N GLN A 213 15.21 -14.87 4.38
CA GLN A 213 15.09 -14.43 2.98
C GLN A 213 13.72 -14.78 2.40
N THR A 214 12.83 -13.80 2.35
CA THR A 214 11.41 -14.00 1.96
C THR A 214 11.18 -14.02 0.45
N LYS A 215 12.02 -13.32 -0.34
CA LYS A 215 11.75 -13.06 -1.77
C LYS A 215 11.86 -14.27 -2.72
N ALA A 216 12.55 -15.35 -2.31
CA ALA A 216 12.84 -16.47 -3.22
C ALA A 216 12.48 -17.85 -2.66
N ARG A 217 11.93 -17.96 -1.46
CA ARG A 217 11.73 -19.24 -0.80
C ARG A 217 10.25 -19.59 -0.62
N SER A 218 9.92 -20.86 -0.87
CA SER A 218 8.60 -21.40 -0.55
C SER A 218 8.32 -21.30 0.96
N THR A 219 7.05 -21.26 1.34
CA THR A 219 6.62 -21.29 2.75
C THR A 219 7.26 -22.45 3.52
N ALA A 220 7.44 -23.60 2.87
CA ALA A 220 8.11 -24.76 3.47
C ALA A 220 9.56 -24.48 3.90
N LEU A 221 10.32 -23.77 3.06
CA LEU A 221 11.71 -23.40 3.41
C LEU A 221 11.77 -22.36 4.53
N LYS A 222 10.83 -21.42 4.55
CA LYS A 222 10.69 -20.48 5.67
C LYS A 222 10.40 -21.21 6.98
N ASN A 223 9.45 -22.16 6.95
CA ASN A 223 9.10 -22.95 8.12
C ASN A 223 10.30 -23.73 8.66
N LEU A 224 11.11 -24.35 7.78
CA LEU A 224 12.33 -25.05 8.18
C LEU A 224 13.35 -24.13 8.86
N GLU A 225 13.53 -22.93 8.33
CA GLU A 225 14.46 -21.94 8.90
C GLU A 225 13.98 -21.42 10.27
N ILE A 226 12.70 -21.07 10.38
CA ILE A 226 12.09 -20.66 11.66
C ILE A 226 12.17 -21.79 12.69
N LYS A 227 11.84 -23.03 12.30
CA LYS A 227 11.91 -24.20 13.18
C LYS A 227 13.32 -24.41 13.72
N ARG A 228 14.35 -24.28 12.85
CA ARG A 228 15.74 -24.36 13.28
C ARG A 228 16.11 -23.27 14.29
N ILE A 229 15.63 -22.04 14.08
CA ILE A 229 15.87 -20.94 15.03
C ILE A 229 15.24 -21.28 16.38
N LEU A 230 13.98 -21.75 16.40
CA LEU A 230 13.28 -22.14 17.63
C LEU A 230 13.96 -23.29 18.36
N GLU A 231 14.59 -24.25 17.65
CA GLU A 231 15.27 -25.41 18.24
C GLU A 231 16.67 -25.06 18.77
N THR A 232 17.37 -24.12 18.15
CA THR A 232 18.81 -23.93 18.42
C THR A 232 19.13 -22.63 19.15
N ALA A 233 18.31 -21.61 19.02
CA ALA A 233 18.57 -20.30 19.60
C ALA A 233 18.03 -20.25 21.04
N ALA A 234 18.86 -19.82 21.98
CA ALA A 234 18.43 -19.56 23.37
C ALA A 234 17.72 -18.21 23.43
N LEU A 235 16.46 -18.16 23.02
CA LEU A 235 15.61 -16.96 23.02
C LEU A 235 14.33 -17.21 23.88
N ASP A 236 13.74 -16.13 24.38
CA ASP A 236 12.49 -16.16 25.14
C ASP A 236 11.40 -15.31 24.47
N SER A 237 11.75 -14.64 23.36
CA SER A 237 10.79 -13.84 22.61
C SER A 237 11.25 -13.56 21.20
N LEU A 238 10.27 -13.31 20.32
CA LEU A 238 10.45 -13.01 18.91
C LEU A 238 9.65 -11.78 18.49
N PHE A 239 10.36 -10.77 18.01
CA PHE A 239 9.80 -9.68 17.25
C PHE A 239 9.86 -10.04 15.76
N CYS A 240 8.72 -10.31 15.15
CA CYS A 240 8.58 -10.54 13.71
C CYS A 240 8.24 -9.22 13.02
N THR A 241 9.00 -8.85 12.00
CA THR A 241 8.82 -7.55 11.31
C THR A 241 7.59 -7.49 10.39
N ASP A 242 6.77 -8.55 10.35
CA ASP A 242 5.43 -8.60 9.76
C ASP A 242 4.56 -9.65 10.47
N ASP A 243 3.24 -9.45 10.41
CA ASP A 243 2.27 -10.32 11.08
C ASP A 243 2.18 -11.72 10.47
N LEU A 244 2.37 -11.87 9.16
CA LEU A 244 2.33 -13.18 8.52
C LEU A 244 3.47 -14.08 9.01
N THR A 245 4.66 -13.50 9.19
CA THR A 245 5.79 -14.20 9.80
C THR A 245 5.51 -14.55 11.27
N ALA A 246 4.89 -13.63 12.02
CA ALA A 246 4.50 -13.90 13.42
C ALA A 246 3.49 -15.06 13.52
N ILE A 247 2.53 -15.13 12.62
CA ILE A 247 1.56 -16.23 12.53
C ILE A 247 2.24 -17.56 12.19
N LEU A 248 3.22 -17.54 11.28
CA LEU A 248 4.01 -18.75 10.98
C LEU A 248 4.78 -19.24 12.23
N VAL A 249 5.44 -18.32 12.93
CA VAL A 249 6.13 -18.65 14.21
C VAL A 249 5.15 -19.22 15.23
N TYR A 250 4.00 -18.57 15.41
CA TYR A 250 2.95 -19.04 16.33
C TYR A 250 2.53 -20.48 16.00
N ASN A 251 2.23 -20.77 14.74
CA ASN A 251 1.79 -22.10 14.32
C ASN A 251 2.90 -23.16 14.53
N LEU A 252 4.16 -22.82 14.21
CA LEU A 252 5.28 -23.73 14.46
C LEU A 252 5.50 -23.99 15.95
N CYS A 253 5.37 -22.99 16.81
CA CYS A 253 5.42 -23.18 18.26
C CYS A 253 4.33 -24.15 18.73
N GLN A 254 3.08 -24.03 18.22
CA GLN A 254 2.00 -24.96 18.53
C GLN A 254 2.33 -26.39 18.09
N GLU A 255 2.88 -26.58 16.87
CA GLU A 255 3.30 -27.90 16.36
C GLU A 255 4.44 -28.51 17.21
N MET A 256 5.34 -27.69 17.73
CA MET A 256 6.47 -28.12 18.57
C MET A 256 6.12 -28.26 20.04
N GLY A 257 4.89 -27.92 20.46
CA GLY A 257 4.46 -27.96 21.86
C GLY A 257 5.04 -26.84 22.74
N ILE A 258 5.59 -25.77 22.13
CA ILE A 258 6.14 -24.60 22.84
C ILE A 258 4.98 -23.72 23.30
N LYS A 259 4.95 -23.37 24.59
CA LYS A 259 3.86 -22.58 25.18
C LYS A 259 4.07 -21.09 24.93
N ILE A 260 3.01 -20.44 24.46
CA ILE A 260 2.95 -19.00 24.19
C ILE A 260 1.89 -18.40 25.14
N PRO A 261 2.22 -17.36 25.91
CA PRO A 261 3.47 -16.61 25.99
C PRO A 261 4.48 -17.10 27.03
N GLU A 262 4.22 -18.23 27.71
CA GLU A 262 4.95 -18.67 28.91
C GLU A 262 6.41 -19.01 28.61
N GLU A 263 6.69 -19.75 27.54
CA GLU A 263 8.05 -20.16 27.13
C GLU A 263 8.62 -19.22 26.08
N ILE A 264 7.79 -18.74 25.14
CA ILE A 264 8.19 -17.79 24.12
C ILE A 264 7.10 -16.74 23.90
N LYS A 265 7.48 -15.48 23.85
CA LYS A 265 6.59 -14.37 23.50
C LYS A 265 6.76 -13.99 22.04
N ILE A 266 5.66 -13.59 21.39
CA ILE A 266 5.67 -13.25 19.97
C ILE A 266 4.95 -11.92 19.79
N ILE A 267 5.58 -11.01 19.02
CA ILE A 267 4.94 -9.79 18.55
C ILE A 267 5.15 -9.63 17.05
N GLY A 268 4.09 -9.25 16.34
CA GLY A 268 4.09 -8.97 14.92
C GLY A 268 4.18 -7.49 14.59
N TYR A 269 3.96 -7.19 13.32
CA TYR A 269 3.92 -5.84 12.77
C TYR A 269 2.96 -5.81 11.59
N ASP A 270 2.20 -4.77 11.41
CA ASP A 270 1.22 -4.36 10.41
C ASP A 270 -0.16 -4.12 11.03
N GLY A 271 -0.68 -5.03 11.85
CA GLY A 271 -1.93 -4.86 12.59
C GLY A 271 -3.16 -4.70 11.69
N THR A 272 -3.21 -5.42 10.56
CA THR A 272 -4.31 -5.35 9.61
C THR A 272 -5.63 -5.83 10.20
N LYS A 273 -6.77 -5.42 9.62
CA LYS A 273 -8.09 -5.96 9.98
C LYS A 273 -8.16 -7.49 9.86
N PHE A 274 -7.46 -8.06 8.86
CA PHE A 274 -7.36 -9.50 8.70
C PHE A 274 -6.78 -10.15 9.97
N VAL A 275 -5.65 -9.65 10.45
CA VAL A 275 -5.01 -10.20 11.66
C VAL A 275 -5.86 -9.95 12.89
N GLN A 276 -6.39 -8.75 13.07
CA GLN A 276 -7.24 -8.43 14.23
C GLN A 276 -8.50 -9.30 14.31
N ASN A 277 -9.07 -9.68 13.17
CA ASN A 277 -10.31 -10.48 13.13
C ASN A 277 -10.05 -11.99 13.23
N TYR A 278 -8.97 -12.50 12.61
CA TYR A 278 -8.72 -13.94 12.49
C TYR A 278 -7.63 -14.46 13.43
N PHE A 279 -6.76 -13.57 13.93
CA PHE A 279 -5.70 -13.87 14.89
C PHE A 279 -5.68 -12.84 16.03
N PRO A 280 -6.81 -12.60 16.72
CA PRO A 280 -6.92 -11.55 17.75
C PRO A 280 -6.02 -11.78 18.96
N GLN A 281 -5.47 -12.99 19.11
CA GLN A 281 -4.48 -13.29 20.16
C GLN A 281 -3.09 -12.73 19.86
N LEU A 282 -2.77 -12.36 18.62
CA LEU A 282 -1.46 -11.84 18.24
C LEU A 282 -1.28 -10.41 18.74
N SER A 283 -0.24 -10.17 19.53
CA SER A 283 0.24 -8.82 19.80
C SER A 283 0.95 -8.29 18.57
N THR A 284 0.69 -7.05 18.18
CA THR A 284 1.26 -6.47 16.95
C THR A 284 1.40 -4.96 17.03
N ILE A 285 2.33 -4.42 16.25
CA ILE A 285 2.43 -2.98 15.99
C ILE A 285 1.56 -2.65 14.79
N ALA A 286 0.47 -1.95 15.02
CA ALA A 286 -0.47 -1.57 13.96
C ALA A 286 -0.02 -0.31 13.24
N GLN A 287 0.01 -0.39 11.92
CA GLN A 287 0.21 0.74 11.02
C GLN A 287 -1.12 1.46 10.75
N PRO A 288 -1.13 2.79 10.55
CA PRO A 288 -2.34 3.58 10.37
C PRO A 288 -2.86 3.52 8.93
N LEU A 289 -3.33 2.35 8.48
CA LEU A 289 -3.73 2.09 7.08
C LEU A 289 -4.82 3.05 6.56
N ALA A 290 -5.74 3.47 7.43
CA ALA A 290 -6.77 4.45 7.05
C ALA A 290 -6.13 5.81 6.75
N ASP A 291 -5.29 6.29 7.66
CA ASP A 291 -4.63 7.59 7.53
C ASP A 291 -3.65 7.59 6.33
N PHE A 292 -3.00 6.45 6.05
CA PHE A 292 -2.19 6.29 4.83
C PHE A 292 -3.02 6.48 3.57
N ALA A 293 -4.14 5.79 3.45
CA ALA A 293 -5.00 5.89 2.28
C ALA A 293 -5.51 7.31 2.09
N ASP A 294 -5.92 7.96 3.19
CA ASP A 294 -6.38 9.34 3.18
C ASP A 294 -5.30 10.29 2.71
N LEU A 295 -4.12 10.21 3.29
CA LEU A 295 -3.02 11.12 2.97
C LEU A 295 -2.45 10.88 1.56
N LEU A 296 -2.33 9.62 1.11
CA LEU A 296 -1.89 9.27 -0.25
C LEU A 296 -2.82 9.89 -1.30
N VAL A 297 -4.13 9.75 -1.12
CA VAL A 297 -5.11 10.32 -2.05
C VAL A 297 -5.10 11.85 -1.99
N ASP A 298 -5.10 12.44 -0.80
CA ASP A 298 -5.14 13.89 -0.62
C ASP A 298 -3.90 14.56 -1.24
N LEU A 299 -2.70 14.01 -1.04
CA LEU A 299 -1.47 14.54 -1.64
C LEU A 299 -1.46 14.37 -3.17
N LEU A 300 -1.97 13.25 -3.68
CA LEU A 300 -2.10 13.07 -5.13
C LEU A 300 -3.04 14.10 -5.73
N LEU A 301 -4.19 14.34 -5.12
CA LEU A 301 -5.15 15.35 -5.59
C LEU A 301 -4.59 16.77 -5.50
N GLN A 302 -3.84 17.09 -4.43
CA GLN A 302 -3.14 18.37 -4.36
C GLN A 302 -2.15 18.56 -5.52
N ARG A 303 -1.40 17.53 -5.89
CA ARG A 303 -0.49 17.59 -7.05
C ARG A 303 -1.23 17.75 -8.38
N LEU A 304 -2.43 17.19 -8.49
CA LEU A 304 -3.28 17.32 -9.68
C LEU A 304 -3.88 18.72 -9.81
N GLU A 305 -4.31 19.32 -8.69
CA GLU A 305 -4.98 20.61 -8.69
C GLU A 305 -4.02 21.80 -8.67
N SER A 306 -2.85 21.63 -8.06
CA SER A 306 -1.83 22.65 -7.86
C SER A 306 -0.43 22.09 -8.09
N PRO A 307 -0.04 21.82 -9.34
CA PRO A 307 1.25 21.22 -9.69
C PRO A 307 2.48 22.01 -9.20
N GLU A 308 2.33 23.33 -9.06
CA GLU A 308 3.37 24.24 -8.58
C GLU A 308 3.56 24.20 -7.06
N LYS A 309 2.65 23.60 -6.32
CA LYS A 309 2.72 23.55 -4.85
C LYS A 309 3.83 22.58 -4.43
N VAL A 310 4.79 23.11 -3.68
CA VAL A 310 5.85 22.31 -3.07
C VAL A 310 5.26 21.54 -1.88
N LEU A 311 5.35 20.21 -1.93
CA LEU A 311 4.97 19.33 -0.84
C LEU A 311 6.21 18.94 -0.02
N GLU A 312 6.01 18.55 1.22
CA GLU A 312 7.06 17.96 2.03
C GLU A 312 7.56 16.66 1.39
N LYS A 313 8.83 16.36 1.60
CA LYS A 313 9.44 15.15 1.03
C LYS A 313 8.94 13.88 1.73
N ASN A 314 8.79 13.94 3.06
CA ASN A 314 8.46 12.78 3.88
C ASN A 314 7.29 13.09 4.83
N TYR A 315 6.33 12.21 4.87
CA TYR A 315 5.20 12.22 5.80
C TYR A 315 5.26 10.94 6.62
N VAL A 316 5.55 11.07 7.91
CA VAL A 316 5.70 9.93 8.83
C VAL A 316 4.51 9.89 9.78
N LEU A 317 3.73 8.80 9.71
CA LEU A 317 2.56 8.62 10.55
C LEU A 317 2.87 7.71 11.74
N PRO A 318 2.28 8.00 12.93
CA PRO A 318 2.55 7.23 14.13
C PRO A 318 1.94 5.82 14.05
N VAL A 319 2.63 4.85 14.63
CA VAL A 319 2.16 3.48 14.83
C VAL A 319 1.65 3.29 16.26
N LYS A 320 0.89 2.22 16.50
CA LYS A 320 0.38 1.89 17.84
C LYS A 320 0.50 0.41 18.14
N LEU A 321 0.74 0.09 19.41
CA LEU A 321 0.67 -1.28 19.89
C LEU A 321 -0.78 -1.74 20.00
N ILE A 322 -1.07 -2.93 19.47
CA ILE A 322 -2.28 -3.71 19.78
C ILE A 322 -1.84 -4.88 20.62
N GLN A 323 -2.26 -4.87 21.89
CA GLN A 323 -1.93 -5.93 22.83
C GLN A 323 -2.85 -7.13 22.61
N GLY A 324 -2.26 -8.27 22.32
CA GLY A 324 -2.90 -9.57 22.26
C GLY A 324 -2.54 -10.44 23.49
N LYS A 325 -2.50 -11.75 23.27
CA LYS A 325 -2.15 -12.76 24.30
C LYS A 325 -0.80 -13.43 24.05
N THR A 326 -0.10 -13.05 22.96
CA THR A 326 1.18 -13.68 22.58
C THR A 326 2.40 -13.00 23.18
N SER A 327 2.22 -11.86 23.84
CA SER A 327 3.30 -11.16 24.54
C SER A 327 2.84 -10.57 25.85
#